data_cbc50da92345471dcf3981dd6e792e0b
#
_entry.id   cbc50da92345471dcf3981dd6e792e0b
#
_cell.length_a   1.000
_cell.length_b   1.000
_cell.length_c   1.000
_cell.angle_alpha   90.00
_cell.angle_beta   90.00
_cell.angle_gamma   90.00
#
_symmetry.space_group_name_H-M   'P 1'
#
loop_
_entity.id
_entity.type
_entity.pdbx_description
1 polymer ?
#
loop_
_entity_poly.entity_id
_entity_poly.type
_entity_poly.pdbx_seq_one_letter_code
_entity_poly.pdbx_strand_id
1 'polypeptide(L)'
;MMENNRNFFITIALSVAILTLWQVFYMNPRIEAERETTRIAAEHAQPAQPGQSAQPPAAGSADLPGGATPAMPAEGVPGSGVPGSGVPGAGVPGVLSRQDAIASSGRVRIETPRLAGSINLTGARIDDLVLRDYRATVEPNSPNIELLSPSSLPDGYYAEIGFIGTAAAGALPGPDTVWTAAGDTALTPSTPVTLTFTNESGLTFTRTIAVDNDYLFTISDAIANESGEAVSLSSYGRVARIGTPHVAGFYILHEGLIGVTGEEGLQEIDYSDLAEKREIKPGKSNDGWLGITDKYWAVALVPSGAEAFQPRYAYFDDGRVRYQADFLADPVELAAGETRNVETLVFAGAKETAKIDAYEESRGIRNFDLLIDWGWFYFITKPMFYVIDWLFRLLGNFGLAILATTVLVKAVFFPLANKSYKSMANMKKVQPQLMEIREKYGDDRMKQQQAMMELYKTEKINPLAGCWPVLIQIPVFFALYKVLYVTIEMRHAPFFGWIRDLSAPDPTSVFNLFGLLPYDVPTFLMIGIWPLIMGVTMFLQMRMNPTPPDPTQAMIFNWMPVVFTFMLAAFPAGLVIYWAWNNTLSIIQQGVIMKRQGAKIELWDNLVGLFRKKPKPAE
;
A
#
# COMPACT_ATOMS: atom_id res chain seq x y z
N MET A 1 -10.51 -25.81 41.87
CA MET A 1 -10.46 -24.34 41.68
C MET A 1 -9.05 -23.79 41.42
N MET A 2 -7.97 -24.34 41.99
CA MET A 2 -6.60 -23.82 41.83
C MET A 2 -5.92 -24.13 40.48
N GLU A 3 -6.24 -25.26 39.82
CA GLU A 3 -5.61 -25.62 38.55
C GLU A 3 -6.12 -24.79 37.34
N ASN A 4 -7.37 -24.35 37.35
CA ASN A 4 -7.93 -23.52 36.27
C ASN A 4 -7.33 -22.10 36.27
N ASN A 5 -7.02 -21.57 37.46
CA ASN A 5 -6.34 -20.29 37.60
C ASN A 5 -4.87 -20.38 37.13
N ARG A 6 -4.20 -21.52 37.36
CA ARG A 6 -2.82 -21.73 36.91
C ARG A 6 -2.70 -21.71 35.38
N ASN A 7 -3.57 -22.42 34.68
CA ASN A 7 -3.57 -22.44 33.20
C ASN A 7 -3.94 -21.08 32.62
N PHE A 8 -4.84 -20.34 33.27
CA PHE A 8 -5.19 -18.98 32.90
C PHE A 8 -4.00 -18.02 33.07
N PHE A 9 -3.32 -18.06 34.24
CA PHE A 9 -2.12 -17.25 34.45
C PHE A 9 -0.97 -17.67 33.52
N ILE A 10 -0.84 -18.96 33.21
CA ILE A 10 0.13 -19.47 32.22
C ILE A 10 -0.21 -18.92 30.82
N THR A 11 -1.48 -18.91 30.41
CA THR A 11 -1.89 -18.39 29.10
C THR A 11 -1.67 -16.90 29.00
N ILE A 12 -2.01 -16.12 30.04
CA ILE A 12 -1.69 -14.68 30.09
C ILE A 12 -0.18 -14.48 30.09
N ALA A 13 0.56 -15.19 30.92
CA ALA A 13 2.00 -15.11 30.97
C ALA A 13 2.64 -15.47 29.63
N LEU A 14 2.12 -16.49 28.94
CA LEU A 14 2.58 -16.89 27.62
C LEU A 14 2.24 -15.85 26.55
N SER A 15 1.04 -15.26 26.61
CA SER A 15 0.65 -14.18 25.70
C SER A 15 1.48 -12.91 25.93
N VAL A 16 1.69 -12.55 27.20
CA VAL A 16 2.58 -11.43 27.57
C VAL A 16 4.02 -11.74 27.17
N ALA A 17 4.48 -12.98 27.39
CA ALA A 17 5.81 -13.41 26.97
C ALA A 17 5.98 -13.36 25.45
N ILE A 18 4.99 -13.83 24.68
CA ILE A 18 5.00 -13.75 23.20
C ILE A 18 5.03 -12.29 22.74
N LEU A 19 4.19 -11.44 23.31
CA LEU A 19 4.18 -10.01 23.00
C LEU A 19 5.48 -9.33 23.41
N THR A 20 6.04 -9.69 24.57
CA THR A 20 7.32 -9.15 25.05
C THR A 20 8.48 -9.65 24.19
N LEU A 21 8.49 -10.93 23.82
CA LEU A 21 9.49 -11.49 22.92
C LEU A 21 9.39 -10.85 21.53
N TRP A 22 8.18 -10.69 21.01
CA TRP A 22 7.94 -9.97 19.76
C TRP A 22 8.40 -8.50 19.86
N GLN A 23 8.08 -7.82 20.96
CA GLN A 23 8.55 -6.46 21.21
C GLN A 23 10.09 -6.38 21.28
N VAL A 24 10.72 -7.29 22.07
CA VAL A 24 12.17 -7.27 22.32
C VAL A 24 12.97 -7.75 21.11
N PHE A 25 12.55 -8.83 20.45
CA PHE A 25 13.34 -9.45 19.37
C PHE A 25 12.95 -8.99 17.97
N TYR A 26 11.76 -8.39 17.80
CA TYR A 26 11.31 -7.94 16.49
C TYR A 26 11.15 -6.42 16.43
N MET A 27 10.43 -5.80 17.37
CA MET A 27 10.17 -4.35 17.34
C MET A 27 11.34 -3.52 17.84
N ASN A 28 11.94 -3.87 18.98
CA ASN A 28 13.05 -3.08 19.55
C ASN A 28 14.29 -3.03 18.63
N PRO A 29 14.75 -4.13 18.01
CA PRO A 29 15.86 -4.04 17.05
C PRO A 29 15.56 -3.14 15.86
N ARG A 30 14.32 -3.13 15.39
CA ARG A 30 13.89 -2.21 14.31
C ARG A 30 13.88 -0.75 14.77
N ILE A 31 13.34 -0.49 15.95
CA ILE A 31 13.34 0.86 16.55
C ILE A 31 14.77 1.32 16.89
N GLU A 32 15.64 0.41 17.33
CA GLU A 32 17.06 0.71 17.58
C GLU A 32 17.82 0.94 16.28
N ALA A 33 17.56 0.15 15.23
CA ALA A 33 18.12 0.38 13.90
C ALA A 33 17.66 1.72 13.30
N GLU A 34 16.39 2.10 13.49
CA GLU A 34 15.90 3.43 13.10
C GLU A 34 16.54 4.56 13.93
N ARG A 35 16.73 4.35 15.23
CA ARG A 35 17.42 5.32 16.10
C ARG A 35 18.91 5.41 15.78
N GLU A 36 19.54 4.30 15.45
CA GLU A 36 20.95 4.24 15.05
C GLU A 36 21.16 4.94 13.70
N THR A 37 20.29 4.68 12.72
CA THR A 37 20.31 5.40 11.43
C THR A 37 20.04 6.90 11.63
N THR A 38 19.12 7.27 12.51
CA THR A 38 18.85 8.67 12.85
C THR A 38 20.03 9.31 13.61
N ARG A 39 20.70 8.56 14.50
CA ARG A 39 21.89 9.02 15.23
C ARG A 39 23.10 9.16 14.32
N ILE A 40 23.36 8.20 13.46
CA ILE A 40 24.43 8.25 12.46
C ILE A 40 24.20 9.44 11.49
N ALA A 41 22.95 9.66 11.10
CA ALA A 41 22.56 10.82 10.30
C ALA A 41 22.80 12.17 11.05
N ALA A 42 22.51 12.20 12.35
CA ALA A 42 22.75 13.39 13.20
C ALA A 42 24.25 13.60 13.48
N GLU A 43 25.04 12.54 13.62
CA GLU A 43 26.47 12.57 13.88
C GLU A 43 27.27 13.01 12.62
N HIS A 44 26.79 12.63 11.43
CA HIS A 44 27.33 13.14 10.15
C HIS A 44 26.88 14.57 9.82
N ALA A 45 25.90 15.11 10.55
CA ALA A 45 25.45 16.50 10.42
C ALA A 45 26.26 17.50 11.28
N GLN A 46 27.25 17.06 12.07
CA GLN A 46 28.15 17.97 12.76
C GLN A 46 29.22 18.52 11.81
N PRO A 47 29.43 19.85 11.76
CA PRO A 47 30.40 20.44 10.85
C PRO A 47 31.83 20.02 11.24
N ALA A 48 32.54 19.41 10.28
CA ALA A 48 33.94 19.07 10.41
C ALA A 48 34.78 20.35 10.58
N GLN A 49 35.61 20.35 11.62
CA GLN A 49 36.65 21.37 11.80
C GLN A 49 37.69 21.25 10.66
N PRO A 50 38.20 22.37 10.13
CA PRO A 50 39.15 22.35 9.02
C PRO A 50 40.56 22.00 9.48
N GLY A 51 41.13 20.95 8.97
CA GLY A 51 42.56 20.67 9.05
C GLY A 51 42.93 19.21 9.11
N GLN A 52 43.16 18.59 7.98
CA GLN A 52 44.38 17.86 7.63
C GLN A 52 44.15 16.99 6.37
N SER A 53 44.96 17.32 5.38
CA SER A 53 45.08 16.60 4.11
C SER A 53 45.75 15.24 4.29
N ALA A 54 45.15 14.19 3.71
CA ALA A 54 45.80 12.91 3.47
C ALA A 54 45.52 12.43 2.03
N GLN A 55 46.59 12.06 1.37
CA GLN A 55 46.77 11.68 -0.02
C GLN A 55 46.19 10.27 -0.31
N PRO A 56 45.73 9.97 -1.54
CA PRO A 56 45.19 8.66 -1.91
C PRO A 56 46.28 7.66 -2.31
N PRO A 57 46.08 6.35 -2.08
CA PRO A 57 46.93 5.31 -2.68
C PRO A 57 46.39 4.81 -4.02
N ALA A 58 47.32 4.45 -4.86
CA ALA A 58 47.23 4.11 -6.25
C ALA A 58 46.57 2.77 -6.59
N ALA A 59 46.17 2.68 -7.83
CA ALA A 59 45.59 1.55 -8.53
C ALA A 59 46.42 0.29 -8.56
N GLY A 60 45.75 -0.87 -8.54
CA GLY A 60 46.31 -2.18 -8.90
C GLY A 60 45.34 -2.95 -9.78
N SER A 61 45.76 -3.16 -11.00
CA SER A 61 45.11 -3.93 -12.06
C SER A 61 45.24 -5.44 -11.86
N ALA A 62 44.19 -6.21 -12.20
CA ALA A 62 44.39 -7.59 -12.71
C ALA A 62 43.17 -8.03 -13.55
N ASP A 63 43.48 -8.41 -14.77
CA ASP A 63 42.67 -9.03 -15.80
C ASP A 63 42.13 -10.42 -15.44
N LEU A 64 40.95 -10.80 -15.98
CA LEU A 64 40.76 -12.03 -16.76
C LEU A 64 39.38 -12.10 -17.43
N PRO A 65 39.22 -12.72 -18.62
CA PRO A 65 38.09 -12.55 -19.52
C PRO A 65 37.05 -13.67 -19.41
N GLY A 66 35.79 -13.35 -19.62
CA GLY A 66 34.73 -14.35 -19.77
C GLY A 66 33.33 -13.78 -19.77
N GLY A 67 32.73 -13.65 -20.95
CA GLY A 67 31.30 -13.53 -21.14
C GLY A 67 30.64 -12.24 -20.65
N ALA A 68 30.82 -11.13 -21.37
CA ALA A 68 30.21 -9.85 -21.01
C ALA A 68 28.75 -9.80 -21.41
N THR A 69 27.88 -9.93 -20.43
CA THR A 69 26.58 -9.21 -20.48
C THR A 69 26.89 -7.73 -20.29
N PRO A 70 26.42 -6.82 -21.14
CA PRO A 70 26.69 -5.40 -20.97
C PRO A 70 26.12 -4.93 -19.63
N ALA A 71 26.97 -4.49 -18.73
CA ALA A 71 26.57 -3.87 -17.48
C ALA A 71 25.92 -2.52 -17.81
N MET A 72 24.73 -2.27 -17.28
CA MET A 72 24.16 -0.93 -17.31
C MET A 72 25.09 0.04 -16.60
N PRO A 73 25.25 1.28 -17.09
CA PRO A 73 26.16 2.24 -16.51
C PRO A 73 25.83 2.49 -15.04
N ALA A 74 26.74 2.22 -14.14
CA ALA A 74 26.65 2.64 -12.75
C ALA A 74 27.01 4.11 -12.69
N GLU A 75 26.06 4.97 -12.39
CA GLU A 75 26.35 6.38 -12.10
C GLU A 75 26.91 6.51 -10.68
N GLY A 76 28.10 6.97 -10.58
CA GLY A 76 28.66 7.51 -9.35
C GLY A 76 28.35 9.02 -9.28
N VAL A 77 27.64 9.48 -8.26
CA VAL A 77 27.48 10.90 -7.95
C VAL A 77 27.77 11.11 -6.46
N PRO A 78 28.61 12.08 -6.05
CA PRO A 78 28.89 12.35 -4.64
C PRO A 78 27.85 13.29 -4.03
N GLY A 79 27.45 13.03 -2.80
CA GLY A 79 26.74 13.98 -1.96
C GLY A 79 25.62 13.38 -1.10
N SER A 80 25.82 13.40 0.20
CA SER A 80 24.92 12.91 1.26
C SER A 80 23.95 13.98 1.79
N GLY A 81 22.73 13.59 2.12
CA GLY A 81 21.80 14.40 2.91
C GLY A 81 20.44 13.74 3.13
N VAL A 82 19.98 13.67 4.36
CA VAL A 82 18.78 12.98 4.87
C VAL A 82 17.52 13.86 4.79
N PRO A 83 16.32 13.34 4.50
CA PRO A 83 15.08 14.11 4.54
C PRO A 83 14.39 14.08 5.91
N GLY A 84 14.02 15.26 6.38
CA GLY A 84 13.05 15.44 7.46
C GLY A 84 11.73 15.94 6.88
N SER A 85 10.63 15.41 7.34
CA SER A 85 9.30 15.98 7.16
C SER A 85 9.26 17.34 7.86
N GLY A 86 9.35 18.42 7.10
CA GLY A 86 9.39 19.77 7.63
C GLY A 86 8.53 20.72 6.84
N VAL A 87 7.82 21.52 7.57
CA VAL A 87 7.13 22.75 7.22
C VAL A 87 8.04 23.63 6.30
N PRO A 88 7.50 24.34 5.28
CA PRO A 88 8.29 25.20 4.43
C PRO A 88 8.78 26.40 5.21
N GLY A 89 10.09 26.52 5.39
CA GLY A 89 10.71 27.71 5.96
C GLY A 89 12.02 27.44 6.69
N ALA A 90 13.12 27.78 6.04
CA ALA A 90 14.51 27.84 6.45
C ALA A 90 15.38 26.70 5.89
N GLY A 91 15.99 26.98 4.74
CA GLY A 91 16.97 26.11 4.11
C GLY A 91 18.18 25.87 5.00
N VAL A 92 18.51 24.60 5.17
CA VAL A 92 19.79 24.18 5.76
C VAL A 92 20.89 24.53 4.73
N PRO A 93 21.95 25.24 5.10
CA PRO A 93 23.02 25.58 4.16
C PRO A 93 23.69 24.29 3.63
N GLY A 94 23.62 24.05 2.31
CA GLY A 94 24.27 22.94 1.62
C GLY A 94 23.35 21.93 0.94
N VAL A 95 22.03 21.96 1.16
CA VAL A 95 21.06 21.13 0.43
C VAL A 95 20.44 21.97 -0.69
N LEU A 96 20.57 21.52 -1.94
CA LEU A 96 19.91 22.15 -3.08
C LEU A 96 18.39 22.12 -2.86
N SER A 97 17.74 23.26 -3.03
CA SER A 97 16.27 23.27 -3.06
C SER A 97 15.79 22.63 -4.38
N ARG A 98 14.54 22.09 -4.38
CA ARG A 98 13.93 21.58 -5.61
C ARG A 98 13.96 22.62 -6.74
N GLN A 99 13.69 23.88 -6.43
CA GLN A 99 13.70 24.96 -7.41
C GLN A 99 15.10 25.18 -8.00
N ASP A 100 16.15 25.15 -7.17
CA ASP A 100 17.53 25.27 -7.63
C ASP A 100 17.95 24.06 -8.47
N ALA A 101 17.56 22.85 -8.08
CA ALA A 101 17.81 21.63 -8.84
C ALA A 101 17.13 21.68 -10.23
N ILE A 102 15.90 22.17 -10.30
CA ILE A 102 15.17 22.35 -11.56
C ILE A 102 15.84 23.45 -12.41
N ALA A 103 16.24 24.56 -11.81
CA ALA A 103 16.89 25.68 -12.53
C ALA A 103 18.29 25.34 -13.04
N SER A 104 18.96 24.31 -12.54
CA SER A 104 20.35 23.95 -12.89
C SER A 104 20.54 23.35 -14.29
N SER A 105 19.47 22.98 -15.00
CA SER A 105 19.51 22.33 -16.32
C SER A 105 18.47 22.91 -17.29
N GLY A 106 18.74 22.79 -18.60
CA GLY A 106 17.73 23.06 -19.62
C GLY A 106 16.54 22.10 -19.49
N ARG A 107 15.34 22.61 -19.62
CA ARG A 107 14.12 21.80 -19.40
C ARG A 107 13.01 22.13 -20.39
N VAL A 108 12.17 21.14 -20.66
CA VAL A 108 10.91 21.29 -21.40
C VAL A 108 9.76 21.19 -20.41
N ARG A 109 8.88 22.18 -20.38
CA ARG A 109 7.72 22.20 -19.48
C ARG A 109 6.69 21.13 -19.84
N ILE A 110 6.04 20.57 -18.82
CA ILE A 110 4.89 19.66 -18.93
C ILE A 110 3.65 20.41 -18.43
N GLU A 111 2.64 20.56 -19.30
CA GLU A 111 1.40 21.25 -18.97
C GLU A 111 0.20 20.44 -19.48
N THR A 112 -0.39 19.64 -18.60
CA THR A 112 -1.63 18.90 -18.90
C THR A 112 -2.74 19.27 -17.91
N PRO A 113 -3.99 18.86 -18.12
CA PRO A 113 -5.05 19.06 -17.13
C PRO A 113 -4.70 18.50 -15.75
N ARG A 114 -3.97 17.36 -15.69
CA ARG A 114 -3.69 16.61 -14.46
C ARG A 114 -2.25 16.66 -13.98
N LEU A 115 -1.31 16.99 -14.87
CA LEU A 115 0.11 16.99 -14.59
C LEU A 115 0.72 18.37 -14.82
N ALA A 116 1.65 18.77 -13.96
CA ALA A 116 2.53 19.90 -14.16
C ALA A 116 3.96 19.49 -13.79
N GLY A 117 4.95 20.04 -14.49
CA GLY A 117 6.34 19.74 -14.22
C GLY A 117 7.24 20.03 -15.40
N SER A 118 8.34 19.29 -15.52
CA SER A 118 9.27 19.45 -16.62
C SER A 118 10.13 18.20 -16.87
N ILE A 119 10.60 18.08 -18.11
CA ILE A 119 11.57 17.08 -18.56
C ILE A 119 12.95 17.73 -18.55
N ASN A 120 13.91 17.09 -17.92
CA ASN A 120 15.31 17.52 -17.95
C ASN A 120 15.94 17.15 -19.29
N LEU A 121 16.54 18.12 -19.99
CA LEU A 121 17.24 17.87 -21.26
C LEU A 121 18.53 17.05 -21.07
N THR A 122 19.10 16.99 -19.86
CA THR A 122 20.18 16.06 -19.54
C THR A 122 19.57 14.68 -19.22
N GLY A 123 19.86 13.69 -20.06
CA GLY A 123 19.30 12.34 -19.98
C GLY A 123 17.87 12.21 -20.49
N ALA A 124 17.22 13.29 -20.93
CA ALA A 124 15.79 13.36 -21.26
C ALA A 124 14.91 12.74 -20.15
N ARG A 125 15.24 13.04 -18.90
CA ARG A 125 14.60 12.47 -17.69
C ARG A 125 13.26 13.13 -17.40
N ILE A 126 12.29 12.30 -17.04
CA ILE A 126 11.06 12.77 -16.38
C ILE A 126 11.36 12.74 -14.88
N ASP A 127 11.79 13.86 -14.32
CA ASP A 127 12.29 13.99 -12.94
C ASP A 127 11.67 15.18 -12.18
N ASP A 128 10.62 15.77 -12.72
CA ASP A 128 9.88 16.86 -12.10
C ASP A 128 8.41 16.72 -12.53
N LEU A 129 7.58 16.17 -11.63
CA LEU A 129 6.17 15.92 -11.92
C LEU A 129 5.31 16.15 -10.69
N VAL A 130 4.24 16.92 -10.84
CA VAL A 130 3.27 17.27 -9.80
C VAL A 130 1.88 16.88 -10.25
N LEU A 131 1.13 16.22 -9.36
CA LEU A 131 -0.26 15.82 -9.58
C LEU A 131 -1.20 16.98 -9.23
N ARG A 132 -1.85 17.59 -10.22
CA ARG A 132 -2.71 18.77 -10.02
C ARG A 132 -3.98 18.49 -9.23
N ASP A 133 -4.53 17.29 -9.37
CA ASP A 133 -5.81 16.89 -8.75
C ASP A 133 -5.64 16.45 -7.30
N TYR A 134 -4.41 16.22 -6.84
CA TYR A 134 -4.13 15.65 -5.54
C TYR A 134 -3.28 16.57 -4.67
N ARG A 135 -3.76 16.80 -3.46
CA ARG A 135 -3.06 17.60 -2.44
C ARG A 135 -2.49 16.71 -1.35
N ALA A 136 -1.48 17.20 -0.62
CA ALA A 136 -0.85 16.44 0.46
C ALA A 136 -1.82 16.20 1.63
N THR A 137 -2.64 17.21 1.97
CA THR A 137 -3.63 17.14 3.07
C THR A 137 -5.00 17.67 2.62
N VAL A 138 -6.02 17.49 3.45
CA VAL A 138 -7.39 18.01 3.24
C VAL A 138 -7.50 19.54 3.37
N GLU A 139 -6.45 20.22 3.81
CA GLU A 139 -6.47 21.67 3.97
C GLU A 139 -6.46 22.40 2.61
N PRO A 140 -7.25 23.48 2.44
CA PRO A 140 -7.40 24.18 1.15
C PRO A 140 -6.09 24.71 0.54
N ASN A 141 -5.13 25.07 1.39
CA ASN A 141 -3.82 25.61 0.97
C ASN A 141 -2.70 24.56 0.98
N SER A 142 -3.03 23.29 1.14
CA SER A 142 -2.03 22.22 1.09
C SER A 142 -1.38 22.14 -0.30
N PRO A 143 -0.08 21.92 -0.38
CA PRO A 143 0.60 21.75 -1.66
C PRO A 143 0.08 20.51 -2.40
N ASN A 144 0.24 20.54 -3.72
CA ASN A 144 -0.04 19.38 -4.54
C ASN A 144 1.01 18.28 -4.30
N ILE A 145 0.65 17.05 -4.64
CA ILE A 145 1.57 15.91 -4.54
C ILE A 145 2.67 16.04 -5.58
N GLU A 146 3.91 16.09 -5.12
CA GLU A 146 5.11 15.97 -5.93
C GLU A 146 5.39 14.48 -6.12
N LEU A 147 5.17 13.99 -7.35
CA LEU A 147 5.37 12.57 -7.67
C LEU A 147 6.82 12.28 -8.01
N LEU A 148 7.43 13.10 -8.87
CA LEU A 148 8.81 12.95 -9.30
C LEU A 148 9.66 14.13 -8.84
N SER A 149 10.91 13.84 -8.50
CA SER A 149 11.91 14.79 -8.01
C SER A 149 13.27 14.58 -8.67
N PRO A 150 14.03 15.69 -8.95
CA PRO A 150 15.34 15.59 -9.58
C PRO A 150 16.32 14.66 -8.85
N SER A 151 17.12 13.94 -9.62
CA SER A 151 18.11 12.96 -9.10
C SER A 151 19.20 13.59 -8.22
N SER A 152 19.40 14.91 -8.29
CA SER A 152 20.32 15.64 -7.42
C SER A 152 19.80 15.82 -5.99
N LEU A 153 18.49 15.62 -5.75
CA LEU A 153 17.89 15.76 -4.43
C LEU A 153 18.06 14.49 -3.60
N PRO A 154 18.03 14.59 -2.26
CA PRO A 154 18.14 13.44 -1.36
C PRO A 154 17.04 12.40 -1.53
N ASP A 155 15.87 12.81 -1.97
CA ASP A 155 14.65 12.04 -2.22
C ASP A 155 14.31 11.99 -3.72
N GLY A 156 15.33 12.05 -4.59
CA GLY A 156 15.16 12.01 -6.02
C GLY A 156 14.34 10.80 -6.48
N TYR A 157 13.40 11.03 -7.39
CA TYR A 157 12.56 9.99 -7.96
C TYR A 157 12.29 10.33 -9.42
N TYR A 158 12.73 9.47 -10.35
CA TYR A 158 12.71 9.79 -11.77
C TYR A 158 12.59 8.58 -12.67
N ALA A 159 12.15 8.79 -13.89
CA ALA A 159 12.18 7.84 -14.98
C ALA A 159 13.14 8.29 -16.09
N GLU A 160 13.88 7.36 -16.65
CA GLU A 160 14.87 7.59 -17.71
C GLU A 160 14.87 6.43 -18.70
N ILE A 161 15.02 6.75 -19.99
CA ILE A 161 15.17 5.80 -21.08
C ILE A 161 16.43 6.14 -21.87
N GLY A 162 17.18 5.13 -22.23
CA GLY A 162 18.44 5.31 -22.96
C GLY A 162 18.80 4.07 -23.80
N PHE A 163 20.03 4.08 -24.27
CA PHE A 163 20.57 3.03 -25.13
C PHE A 163 21.97 2.62 -24.66
N ILE A 164 22.28 1.35 -24.80
CA ILE A 164 23.61 0.79 -24.72
C ILE A 164 23.92 0.03 -26.01
N GLY A 165 25.17 -0.18 -26.32
CA GLY A 165 25.52 -0.88 -27.56
C GLY A 165 27.00 -1.21 -27.65
N THR A 166 27.42 -1.67 -28.83
CA THR A 166 28.81 -1.97 -29.11
C THR A 166 29.66 -0.70 -29.22
N ALA A 167 30.98 -0.86 -29.06
CA ALA A 167 31.91 0.28 -29.16
C ALA A 167 31.86 0.99 -30.54
N ALA A 168 31.47 0.28 -31.60
CA ALA A 168 31.28 0.83 -32.95
C ALA A 168 30.14 1.89 -33.00
N ALA A 169 29.13 1.78 -32.11
CA ALA A 169 28.05 2.74 -32.03
C ALA A 169 28.46 4.09 -31.45
N GLY A 170 29.64 4.21 -30.81
CA GLY A 170 30.12 5.43 -30.18
C GLY A 170 29.32 5.80 -28.93
N ALA A 171 29.26 7.08 -28.61
CA ALA A 171 28.49 7.60 -27.48
C ALA A 171 26.99 7.47 -27.75
N LEU A 172 26.27 6.79 -26.84
CA LEU A 172 24.84 6.55 -26.94
C LEU A 172 24.05 7.39 -25.92
N PRO A 173 22.77 7.69 -26.19
CA PRO A 173 21.94 8.42 -25.24
C PRO A 173 21.84 7.71 -23.89
N GLY A 174 22.31 8.40 -22.86
CA GLY A 174 22.35 7.93 -21.47
C GLY A 174 22.10 9.07 -20.48
N PRO A 175 22.43 8.84 -19.23
CA PRO A 175 22.13 9.76 -18.13
C PRO A 175 22.69 11.18 -18.30
N ASP A 176 23.88 11.29 -18.92
CA ASP A 176 24.61 12.57 -19.07
C ASP A 176 24.45 13.20 -20.44
N THR A 177 23.72 12.56 -21.34
CA THR A 177 23.49 13.06 -22.70
C THR A 177 22.62 14.30 -22.66
N VAL A 178 23.14 15.39 -23.24
CA VAL A 178 22.37 16.64 -23.39
C VAL A 178 21.61 16.59 -24.71
N TRP A 179 20.31 16.60 -24.63
CA TRP A 179 19.41 16.60 -25.76
C TRP A 179 19.09 18.04 -26.22
N THR A 180 18.87 18.20 -27.51
CA THR A 180 18.42 19.45 -28.09
C THR A 180 16.93 19.37 -28.37
N ALA A 181 16.15 20.30 -27.79
CA ALA A 181 14.72 20.37 -28.04
C ALA A 181 14.42 21.11 -29.36
N ALA A 182 13.51 20.59 -30.16
CA ALA A 182 13.01 21.25 -31.37
C ALA A 182 11.99 22.35 -31.00
N GLY A 183 12.46 23.54 -30.68
CA GLY A 183 11.63 24.69 -30.29
C GLY A 183 11.42 24.79 -28.77
N ASP A 184 10.75 25.87 -28.38
CA ASP A 184 10.46 26.20 -26.96
C ASP A 184 8.98 25.92 -26.62
N THR A 185 8.50 24.75 -27.00
CA THR A 185 7.09 24.35 -26.80
C THR A 185 6.95 23.47 -25.55
N ALA A 186 5.91 23.74 -24.75
CA ALA A 186 5.55 22.87 -23.66
C ALA A 186 4.94 21.56 -24.17
N LEU A 187 5.24 20.46 -23.47
CA LEU A 187 4.56 19.17 -23.65
C LEU A 187 3.11 19.27 -23.14
N THR A 188 2.17 19.12 -24.05
CA THR A 188 0.73 19.06 -23.76
C THR A 188 0.11 17.82 -24.40
N PRO A 189 -1.13 17.44 -24.07
CA PRO A 189 -1.77 16.31 -24.73
C PRO A 189 -1.93 16.44 -26.25
N SER A 190 -1.93 17.66 -26.76
CA SER A 190 -2.02 17.97 -28.19
C SER A 190 -0.70 18.34 -28.85
N THR A 191 0.35 18.56 -28.07
CA THR A 191 1.64 19.07 -28.57
C THR A 191 2.77 18.18 -28.03
N PRO A 192 3.14 17.11 -28.76
CA PRO A 192 4.34 16.33 -28.45
C PRO A 192 5.61 17.16 -28.57
N VAL A 193 6.64 16.77 -27.84
CA VAL A 193 7.96 17.42 -27.88
C VAL A 193 8.95 16.48 -28.55
N THR A 194 9.76 17.02 -29.46
CA THR A 194 10.83 16.28 -30.14
C THR A 194 12.19 16.74 -29.62
N LEU A 195 12.99 15.77 -29.20
CA LEU A 195 14.36 15.95 -28.75
C LEU A 195 15.29 15.23 -29.73
N THR A 196 16.44 15.82 -30.04
CA THR A 196 17.43 15.23 -30.95
C THR A 196 18.80 15.14 -30.29
N PHE A 197 19.50 14.05 -30.60
CA PHE A 197 20.89 13.85 -30.25
C PHE A 197 21.59 13.13 -31.41
N THR A 198 22.72 13.66 -31.86
CA THR A 198 23.58 13.02 -32.89
C THR A 198 24.94 12.81 -32.29
N ASN A 199 25.46 11.59 -32.38
CA ASN A 199 26.81 11.30 -31.91
C ASN A 199 27.86 11.45 -33.03
N GLU A 200 29.13 11.38 -32.64
CA GLU A 200 30.25 11.53 -33.58
C GLU A 200 30.40 10.34 -34.54
N SER A 201 29.77 9.19 -34.24
CA SER A 201 29.79 8.00 -35.09
C SER A 201 28.73 8.02 -36.19
N GLY A 202 27.90 9.08 -36.29
CA GLY A 202 26.85 9.20 -37.31
C GLY A 202 25.54 8.52 -36.95
N LEU A 203 25.27 8.28 -35.66
CA LEU A 203 23.93 7.86 -35.21
C LEU A 203 23.14 9.08 -34.77
N THR A 204 21.95 9.23 -35.33
CA THR A 204 21.01 10.29 -34.94
C THR A 204 19.81 9.68 -34.25
N PHE A 205 19.56 10.15 -33.02
CA PHE A 205 18.42 9.78 -32.20
C PHE A 205 17.41 10.92 -32.20
N THR A 206 16.19 10.61 -32.62
CA THR A 206 15.05 11.55 -32.57
C THR A 206 14.01 10.99 -31.62
N ARG A 207 13.92 11.57 -30.41
CA ARG A 207 12.97 11.18 -29.37
C ARG A 207 11.74 12.05 -29.42
N THR A 208 10.59 11.46 -29.65
CA THR A 208 9.30 12.14 -29.54
C THR A 208 8.63 11.72 -28.24
N ILE A 209 8.33 12.68 -27.38
CA ILE A 209 7.64 12.48 -26.10
C ILE A 209 6.23 13.05 -26.26
N ALA A 210 5.23 12.20 -26.12
CA ALA A 210 3.82 12.57 -26.05
C ALA A 210 3.27 12.22 -24.66
N VAL A 211 2.23 12.91 -24.23
CA VAL A 211 1.49 12.62 -22.98
C VAL A 211 0.00 12.66 -23.27
N ASP A 212 -0.77 11.79 -22.67
CA ASP A 212 -2.23 11.83 -22.77
C ASP A 212 -2.86 12.86 -21.81
N ASN A 213 -4.19 12.85 -21.71
CA ASN A 213 -4.91 13.74 -20.78
C ASN A 213 -4.79 13.31 -19.30
N ASP A 214 -4.34 12.08 -19.07
CA ASP A 214 -4.27 11.48 -17.74
C ASP A 214 -2.80 11.35 -17.28
N TYR A 215 -2.18 10.16 -17.36
CA TYR A 215 -0.89 9.90 -16.71
C TYR A 215 0.09 9.08 -17.56
N LEU A 216 -0.21 8.81 -18.83
CA LEU A 216 0.61 7.96 -19.68
C LEU A 216 1.44 8.79 -20.66
N PHE A 217 2.76 8.64 -20.56
CA PHE A 217 3.71 9.16 -21.53
C PHE A 217 4.04 8.09 -22.56
N THR A 218 4.09 8.47 -23.82
CA THR A 218 4.59 7.65 -24.93
C THR A 218 5.91 8.24 -25.38
N ILE A 219 6.98 7.45 -25.28
CA ILE A 219 8.33 7.84 -25.69
C ILE A 219 8.69 7.00 -26.90
N SER A 220 8.82 7.65 -28.05
CA SER A 220 9.14 7.03 -29.32
C SER A 220 10.49 7.53 -29.80
N ASP A 221 11.46 6.64 -29.90
CA ASP A 221 12.81 6.91 -30.39
C ASP A 221 12.97 6.41 -31.84
N ALA A 222 13.24 7.30 -32.78
CA ALA A 222 13.67 6.97 -34.11
C ALA A 222 15.21 7.06 -34.17
N ILE A 223 15.86 5.96 -34.52
CA ILE A 223 17.34 5.83 -34.57
C ILE A 223 17.76 5.68 -36.02
N ALA A 224 18.42 6.70 -36.57
CA ALA A 224 18.96 6.67 -37.93
C ALA A 224 20.47 6.34 -37.86
N ASN A 225 20.89 5.33 -38.63
CA ASN A 225 22.30 4.93 -38.71
C ASN A 225 22.92 5.45 -40.01
N GLU A 226 23.63 6.57 -39.91
CA GLU A 226 24.40 7.16 -41.02
C GLU A 226 25.91 6.90 -40.87
N SER A 227 26.32 5.99 -39.95
CA SER A 227 27.74 5.68 -39.67
C SER A 227 28.46 4.92 -40.80
N GLY A 228 27.71 4.35 -41.75
CA GLY A 228 28.30 3.52 -42.83
C GLY A 228 28.56 2.08 -42.44
N GLU A 229 28.42 1.69 -41.17
CA GLU A 229 28.59 0.33 -40.64
C GLU A 229 27.36 -0.14 -39.89
N ALA A 230 27.16 -1.45 -39.79
CA ALA A 230 26.11 -2.00 -38.95
C ALA A 230 26.48 -1.87 -37.47
N VAL A 231 25.54 -1.43 -36.65
CA VAL A 231 25.72 -1.27 -35.19
C VAL A 231 24.70 -2.11 -34.43
N SER A 232 25.07 -2.60 -33.26
CA SER A 232 24.16 -3.33 -32.37
C SER A 232 23.82 -2.47 -31.17
N LEU A 233 22.52 -2.30 -30.91
CA LEU A 233 21.95 -1.42 -29.89
C LEU A 233 20.91 -2.17 -29.04
N SER A 234 20.87 -1.85 -27.74
CA SER A 234 19.83 -2.29 -26.80
C SER A 234 19.23 -1.06 -26.13
N SER A 235 17.91 -0.97 -26.14
CA SER A 235 17.20 0.04 -25.33
C SER A 235 17.12 -0.40 -23.88
N TYR A 236 17.19 0.54 -22.96
CA TYR A 236 16.89 0.34 -21.55
C TYR A 236 15.95 1.42 -21.01
N GLY A 237 15.21 1.07 -19.99
CA GLY A 237 14.47 2.04 -19.20
C GLY A 237 14.68 1.78 -17.71
N ARG A 238 14.68 2.83 -16.92
CA ARG A 238 14.76 2.71 -15.46
C ARG A 238 13.83 3.68 -14.75
N VAL A 239 13.24 3.22 -13.65
CA VAL A 239 12.64 4.03 -12.60
C VAL A 239 13.54 3.93 -11.40
N ALA A 240 14.04 5.05 -10.91
CA ALA A 240 14.97 5.07 -9.80
C ALA A 240 14.49 6.02 -8.69
N ARG A 241 14.62 5.57 -7.44
CA ARG A 241 14.28 6.33 -6.24
C ARG A 241 15.48 6.39 -5.30
N ILE A 242 15.85 7.60 -4.89
CA ILE A 242 16.99 7.87 -4.01
C ILE A 242 16.49 7.96 -2.58
N GLY A 243 17.24 7.37 -1.65
CA GLY A 243 16.83 7.23 -0.25
C GLY A 243 15.80 6.11 -0.06
N THR A 244 15.60 5.71 1.19
CA THR A 244 14.52 4.77 1.56
C THR A 244 13.28 5.56 1.92
N PRO A 245 12.19 5.46 1.15
CA PRO A 245 10.98 6.21 1.45
C PRO A 245 10.34 5.72 2.75
N HIS A 246 9.62 6.62 3.41
CA HIS A 246 8.76 6.22 4.52
C HIS A 246 7.54 5.51 3.96
N VAL A 247 7.44 4.20 4.19
CA VAL A 247 6.28 3.39 3.84
C VAL A 247 5.30 3.36 5.01
N ALA A 248 4.01 3.22 4.72
CA ALA A 248 2.98 3.16 5.76
C ALA A 248 3.13 1.94 6.70
N GLY A 249 3.94 0.94 6.31
CA GLY A 249 4.31 -0.23 7.13
C GLY A 249 3.15 -1.15 7.46
N PHE A 250 2.03 -1.04 6.78
CA PHE A 250 0.90 -1.95 6.97
C PHE A 250 1.10 -3.22 6.13
N TYR A 251 1.15 -4.35 6.79
CA TYR A 251 1.31 -5.69 6.20
C TYR A 251 0.37 -6.02 5.03
N ILE A 252 -0.72 -5.28 4.89
CA ILE A 252 -1.77 -5.52 3.88
C ILE A 252 -1.64 -4.66 2.63
N LEU A 253 -0.63 -3.81 2.54
CA LEU A 253 -0.40 -2.92 1.42
C LEU A 253 1.05 -3.06 0.97
N HIS A 254 1.23 -3.34 -0.32
CA HIS A 254 2.55 -3.31 -0.92
C HIS A 254 2.91 -1.87 -1.34
N GLU A 255 4.04 -1.38 -0.83
CA GLU A 255 4.72 -0.16 -1.23
C GLU A 255 6.20 -0.52 -1.48
N GLY A 256 6.63 -0.47 -2.73
CA GLY A 256 7.96 -0.95 -3.10
C GLY A 256 8.12 -1.07 -4.61
N LEU A 257 8.97 -2.00 -4.99
CA LEU A 257 9.16 -2.32 -6.41
C LEU A 257 8.11 -3.35 -6.83
N ILE A 258 7.59 -3.17 -8.03
CA ILE A 258 6.47 -3.97 -8.53
C ILE A 258 6.61 -4.19 -10.02
N GLY A 259 6.08 -5.31 -10.52
CA GLY A 259 6.00 -5.56 -11.95
C GLY A 259 5.22 -6.82 -12.27
N VAL A 260 4.81 -6.93 -13.51
CA VAL A 260 4.23 -8.14 -14.11
C VAL A 260 5.04 -8.46 -15.35
N THR A 261 5.82 -9.54 -15.31
CA THR A 261 6.71 -9.91 -16.41
C THR A 261 6.69 -11.42 -16.65
N GLY A 262 6.61 -11.81 -17.92
CA GLY A 262 6.73 -13.19 -18.38
C GLY A 262 5.80 -14.18 -17.69
N GLU A 263 6.32 -15.38 -17.43
CA GLU A 263 5.58 -16.47 -16.77
C GLU A 263 5.52 -16.31 -15.24
N GLU A 264 6.41 -15.50 -14.66
CA GLU A 264 6.47 -15.28 -13.22
C GLU A 264 5.28 -14.46 -12.69
N GLY A 265 4.57 -13.73 -13.56
CA GLY A 265 3.39 -12.94 -13.21
C GLY A 265 3.72 -11.74 -12.33
N LEU A 266 2.89 -11.48 -11.31
CA LEU A 266 3.06 -10.35 -10.40
C LEU A 266 4.25 -10.58 -9.45
N GLN A 267 5.13 -9.59 -9.39
CA GLN A 267 6.26 -9.50 -8.47
C GLN A 267 6.09 -8.29 -7.57
N GLU A 268 6.08 -8.50 -6.28
CA GLU A 268 6.01 -7.48 -5.25
C GLU A 268 7.27 -7.59 -4.38
N ILE A 269 8.09 -6.56 -4.35
CA ILE A 269 9.41 -6.57 -3.72
C ILE A 269 9.52 -5.40 -2.75
N ASP A 270 9.60 -5.69 -1.47
CA ASP A 270 9.76 -4.68 -0.43
C ASP A 270 11.16 -4.05 -0.48
N TYR A 271 11.26 -2.79 -0.07
CA TYR A 271 12.54 -2.07 0.00
C TYR A 271 13.56 -2.79 0.88
N SER A 272 13.12 -3.37 2.02
CA SER A 272 13.98 -4.15 2.93
C SER A 272 14.53 -5.41 2.28
N ASP A 273 13.67 -6.14 1.57
CA ASP A 273 14.05 -7.38 0.89
C ASP A 273 15.06 -7.13 -0.22
N LEU A 274 14.86 -6.05 -0.98
CA LEU A 274 15.78 -5.69 -2.04
C LEU A 274 17.12 -5.19 -1.49
N ALA A 275 17.11 -4.46 -0.36
CA ALA A 275 18.34 -4.04 0.30
C ALA A 275 19.16 -5.24 0.80
N GLU A 276 18.51 -6.31 1.26
CA GLU A 276 19.17 -7.55 1.67
C GLU A 276 19.71 -8.35 0.46
N LYS A 277 18.87 -8.57 -0.55
CA LYS A 277 19.20 -9.39 -1.73
C LYS A 277 20.09 -8.69 -2.74
N ARG A 278 20.17 -7.36 -2.70
CA ARG A 278 20.90 -6.46 -3.61
C ARG A 278 20.35 -6.43 -5.04
N GLU A 279 19.99 -7.56 -5.62
CA GLU A 279 19.48 -7.66 -6.98
C GLU A 279 18.49 -8.82 -7.10
N ILE A 280 17.42 -8.59 -7.85
CA ILE A 280 16.45 -9.61 -8.25
C ILE A 280 16.27 -9.50 -9.75
N LYS A 281 16.53 -10.59 -10.48
CA LYS A 281 16.37 -10.69 -11.93
C LYS A 281 15.33 -11.75 -12.26
N PRO A 282 14.09 -11.36 -12.53
CA PRO A 282 13.09 -12.26 -13.10
C PRO A 282 13.55 -12.80 -14.47
N GLY A 283 12.86 -13.83 -14.96
CA GLY A 283 13.12 -14.35 -16.29
C GLY A 283 12.88 -13.29 -17.38
N LYS A 284 13.51 -13.49 -18.56
CA LYS A 284 13.24 -12.64 -19.73
C LYS A 284 11.76 -12.65 -20.09
N SER A 285 11.28 -11.51 -20.56
CA SER A 285 9.88 -11.33 -20.96
C SER A 285 9.76 -10.67 -22.31
N ASN A 286 8.68 -10.98 -23.02
CA ASN A 286 8.31 -10.31 -24.26
C ASN A 286 7.20 -9.26 -24.03
N ASP A 287 6.58 -9.28 -22.85
CA ASP A 287 5.48 -8.41 -22.47
C ASP A 287 5.54 -8.07 -20.98
N GLY A 288 4.78 -7.08 -20.57
CA GLY A 288 4.64 -6.70 -19.17
C GLY A 288 5.14 -5.30 -18.86
N TRP A 289 5.25 -5.03 -17.58
CA TRP A 289 5.64 -3.73 -17.03
C TRP A 289 6.35 -3.90 -15.70
N LEU A 290 7.11 -2.89 -15.29
CA LEU A 290 7.80 -2.86 -14.01
C LEU A 290 8.00 -1.41 -13.54
N GLY A 291 8.10 -1.21 -12.23
CA GLY A 291 8.27 0.13 -11.67
C GLY A 291 8.34 0.17 -10.16
N ILE A 292 7.96 1.30 -9.60
CA ILE A 292 7.89 1.56 -8.16
C ILE A 292 6.48 2.06 -7.83
N THR A 293 5.89 1.50 -6.80
CA THR A 293 4.54 1.84 -6.34
C THR A 293 4.55 2.33 -4.90
N ASP A 294 3.81 3.39 -4.67
CA ASP A 294 3.37 3.86 -3.35
C ASP A 294 1.88 3.53 -3.16
N LYS A 295 1.31 3.87 -2.02
CA LYS A 295 -0.09 3.60 -1.70
C LYS A 295 -1.07 4.06 -2.78
N TYR A 296 -0.92 5.28 -3.30
CA TYR A 296 -1.90 5.93 -4.19
C TYR A 296 -1.37 6.28 -5.58
N TRP A 297 -0.07 6.25 -5.80
CA TRP A 297 0.59 6.60 -7.04
C TRP A 297 1.69 5.62 -7.39
N ALA A 298 2.07 5.62 -8.64
CA ALA A 298 3.14 4.77 -9.13
C ALA A 298 3.85 5.39 -10.33
N VAL A 299 5.06 4.89 -10.58
CA VAL A 299 5.79 5.11 -11.82
C VAL A 299 6.15 3.74 -12.38
N ALA A 300 5.71 3.44 -13.60
CA ALA A 300 5.93 2.16 -14.24
C ALA A 300 6.37 2.34 -15.70
N LEU A 301 7.26 1.46 -16.13
CA LEU A 301 7.74 1.34 -17.50
C LEU A 301 7.04 0.17 -18.18
N VAL A 302 6.62 0.38 -19.41
CA VAL A 302 6.07 -0.66 -20.28
C VAL A 302 6.91 -0.71 -21.55
N PRO A 303 7.86 -1.65 -21.67
CA PRO A 303 8.56 -1.89 -22.92
C PRO A 303 7.56 -2.32 -23.99
N SER A 304 7.45 -1.56 -25.08
CA SER A 304 6.46 -1.81 -26.15
C SER A 304 7.11 -2.28 -27.46
N GLY A 305 8.37 -2.71 -27.41
CA GLY A 305 9.11 -3.25 -28.54
C GLY A 305 8.72 -4.68 -28.91
N ALA A 306 9.19 -5.13 -30.07
CA ALA A 306 9.07 -6.52 -30.49
C ALA A 306 10.13 -7.43 -29.82
N GLU A 307 11.13 -6.84 -29.20
CA GLU A 307 12.27 -7.54 -28.60
C GLU A 307 11.93 -8.00 -27.19
N ALA A 308 12.45 -9.18 -26.83
CA ALA A 308 12.45 -9.62 -25.45
C ALA A 308 13.32 -8.68 -24.59
N PHE A 309 12.97 -8.54 -23.33
CA PHE A 309 13.73 -7.73 -22.38
C PHE A 309 14.00 -8.49 -21.09
N GLN A 310 15.12 -8.15 -20.43
CA GLN A 310 15.48 -8.63 -19.10
C GLN A 310 15.02 -7.61 -18.06
N PRO A 311 14.00 -7.90 -17.26
CA PRO A 311 13.63 -7.06 -16.12
C PRO A 311 14.64 -7.24 -14.99
N ARG A 312 14.84 -6.19 -14.19
CA ARG A 312 15.70 -6.21 -13.01
C ARG A 312 15.20 -5.25 -11.95
N TYR A 313 15.34 -5.66 -10.69
CA TYR A 313 15.18 -4.83 -9.51
C TYR A 313 16.51 -4.80 -8.77
N ALA A 314 17.04 -3.61 -8.47
CA ALA A 314 18.38 -3.46 -7.93
C ALA A 314 18.44 -2.42 -6.81
N TYR A 315 19.30 -2.70 -5.83
CA TYR A 315 19.65 -1.80 -4.74
C TYR A 315 21.14 -1.43 -4.84
N PHE A 316 21.41 -0.13 -4.73
CA PHE A 316 22.76 0.42 -4.74
C PHE A 316 23.00 1.21 -3.47
N ASP A 317 24.24 1.16 -2.95
CA ASP A 317 24.68 1.80 -1.73
C ASP A 317 26.11 2.34 -1.92
N ASP A 318 26.31 3.05 -3.03
CA ASP A 318 27.58 3.62 -3.47
C ASP A 318 27.65 5.14 -3.15
N GLY A 319 27.47 5.46 -1.87
CA GLY A 319 27.44 6.83 -1.33
C GLY A 319 26.06 7.41 -1.16
N ARG A 320 25.04 6.92 -1.88
CA ARG A 320 23.61 7.23 -1.70
C ARG A 320 22.79 5.98 -1.95
N VAL A 321 21.88 5.67 -1.01
CA VAL A 321 20.92 4.58 -1.21
C VAL A 321 20.05 4.87 -2.43
N ARG A 322 19.95 3.88 -3.34
CA ARG A 322 19.11 3.97 -4.53
C ARG A 322 18.44 2.63 -4.80
N TYR A 323 17.15 2.67 -5.00
CA TYR A 323 16.32 1.57 -5.46
C TYR A 323 15.96 1.80 -6.93
N GLN A 324 16.03 0.74 -7.73
CA GLN A 324 15.85 0.84 -9.17
C GLN A 324 15.06 -0.36 -9.70
N ALA A 325 14.03 -0.09 -10.49
CA ALA A 325 13.36 -1.04 -11.36
C ALA A 325 13.75 -0.71 -12.80
N ASP A 326 14.38 -1.62 -13.51
CA ASP A 326 14.85 -1.38 -14.87
C ASP A 326 14.65 -2.59 -15.78
N PHE A 327 14.67 -2.33 -17.08
CA PHE A 327 14.71 -3.34 -18.09
C PHE A 327 15.84 -3.07 -19.09
N LEU A 328 16.36 -4.13 -19.69
CA LEU A 328 17.28 -4.10 -20.81
C LEU A 328 16.71 -4.97 -21.93
N ALA A 329 16.39 -4.35 -23.07
CA ALA A 329 15.94 -5.07 -24.26
C ALA A 329 17.08 -5.87 -24.90
N ASP A 330 16.73 -6.94 -25.60
CA ASP A 330 17.72 -7.71 -26.36
C ASP A 330 18.33 -6.83 -27.48
N PRO A 331 19.60 -7.06 -27.81
CA PRO A 331 20.29 -6.25 -28.78
C PRO A 331 19.71 -6.45 -30.19
N VAL A 332 19.60 -5.35 -30.90
CA VAL A 332 19.12 -5.30 -32.28
C VAL A 332 20.22 -4.77 -33.17
N GLU A 333 20.43 -5.42 -34.28
CA GLU A 333 21.32 -4.94 -35.34
C GLU A 333 20.60 -3.89 -36.19
N LEU A 334 21.25 -2.75 -36.38
CA LEU A 334 20.82 -1.66 -37.23
C LEU A 334 21.82 -1.49 -38.38
N ALA A 335 21.41 -1.86 -39.58
CA ALA A 335 22.27 -1.78 -40.75
C ALA A 335 22.62 -0.33 -41.12
N ALA A 336 23.70 -0.12 -41.85
CA ALA A 336 24.06 1.20 -42.38
C ALA A 336 22.92 1.74 -43.29
N GLY A 337 22.48 2.98 -43.04
CA GLY A 337 21.37 3.63 -43.74
C GLY A 337 19.98 3.23 -43.25
N GLU A 338 19.88 2.34 -42.26
CA GLU A 338 18.59 1.92 -41.68
C GLU A 338 18.10 2.92 -40.62
N THR A 339 16.79 3.04 -40.52
CA THR A 339 16.15 3.76 -39.39
C THR A 339 15.25 2.78 -38.66
N ARG A 340 15.36 2.73 -37.31
CA ARG A 340 14.55 1.88 -36.45
C ARG A 340 13.79 2.72 -35.41
N ASN A 341 12.56 2.31 -35.16
CA ASN A 341 11.72 2.91 -34.14
C ASN A 341 11.64 1.98 -32.91
N VAL A 342 11.80 2.55 -31.73
CA VAL A 342 11.61 1.89 -30.44
C VAL A 342 10.62 2.71 -29.62
N GLU A 343 9.63 2.06 -29.01
CA GLU A 343 8.64 2.72 -28.18
C GLU A 343 8.70 2.18 -26.75
N THR A 344 8.55 3.07 -25.79
CA THR A 344 8.40 2.73 -24.37
C THR A 344 7.32 3.61 -23.78
N LEU A 345 6.36 3.00 -23.06
CA LEU A 345 5.37 3.77 -22.32
C LEU A 345 5.87 3.96 -20.88
N VAL A 346 5.57 5.15 -20.33
CA VAL A 346 5.84 5.48 -18.93
C VAL A 346 4.55 5.93 -18.29
N PHE A 347 4.03 5.14 -17.37
CA PHE A 347 2.97 5.58 -16.48
C PHE A 347 3.59 6.33 -15.31
N ALA A 348 3.15 7.56 -15.04
CA ALA A 348 3.57 8.33 -13.88
C ALA A 348 2.38 9.11 -13.33
N GLY A 349 1.70 8.57 -12.31
CA GLY A 349 0.48 9.19 -11.84
C GLY A 349 -0.26 8.48 -10.73
N ALA A 350 -1.48 8.91 -10.53
CA ALA A 350 -2.40 8.36 -9.56
C ALA A 350 -3.00 7.02 -10.03
N LYS A 351 -3.11 6.06 -9.12
CA LYS A 351 -3.66 4.72 -9.40
C LYS A 351 -5.20 4.75 -9.37
N GLU A 352 -5.80 5.57 -10.23
CA GLU A 352 -7.25 5.61 -10.41
C GLU A 352 -7.71 4.33 -11.12
N THR A 353 -8.58 3.55 -10.49
CA THR A 353 -8.99 2.23 -10.99
C THR A 353 -9.51 2.29 -12.44
N ALA A 354 -10.39 3.24 -12.74
CA ALA A 354 -10.95 3.39 -14.07
C ALA A 354 -9.91 3.74 -15.14
N LYS A 355 -8.83 4.45 -14.78
CA LYS A 355 -7.74 4.82 -15.70
C LYS A 355 -6.78 3.67 -15.93
N ILE A 356 -6.45 2.95 -14.87
CA ILE A 356 -5.61 1.76 -14.95
C ILE A 356 -6.28 0.70 -15.84
N ASP A 357 -7.57 0.43 -15.63
CA ASP A 357 -8.33 -0.51 -16.48
C ASP A 357 -8.41 -0.03 -17.94
N ALA A 358 -8.60 1.27 -18.17
CA ALA A 358 -8.62 1.84 -19.52
C ALA A 358 -7.27 1.70 -20.24
N TYR A 359 -6.14 1.83 -19.52
CA TYR A 359 -4.82 1.59 -20.10
C TYR A 359 -4.56 0.11 -20.39
N GLU A 360 -5.01 -0.79 -19.53
CA GLU A 360 -4.96 -2.23 -19.80
C GLU A 360 -5.68 -2.58 -21.10
N GLU A 361 -6.90 -2.10 -21.29
CA GLU A 361 -7.70 -2.38 -22.48
C GLU A 361 -7.18 -1.66 -23.73
N SER A 362 -6.91 -0.34 -23.65
CA SER A 362 -6.61 0.48 -24.83
C SER A 362 -5.18 0.35 -25.34
N ARG A 363 -4.23 0.04 -24.45
CA ARG A 363 -2.81 -0.11 -24.77
C ARG A 363 -2.34 -1.57 -24.74
N GLY A 364 -3.20 -2.50 -24.33
CA GLY A 364 -2.87 -3.92 -24.23
C GLY A 364 -1.82 -4.22 -23.14
N ILE A 365 -1.73 -3.39 -22.08
CA ILE A 365 -0.78 -3.59 -21.00
C ILE A 365 -1.25 -4.74 -20.12
N ARG A 366 -0.55 -5.85 -20.15
CA ARG A 366 -0.94 -7.09 -19.49
C ARG A 366 -1.09 -6.92 -17.98
N ASN A 367 -2.28 -7.24 -17.44
CA ASN A 367 -2.59 -7.22 -16.01
C ASN A 367 -2.16 -5.90 -15.33
N PHE A 368 -2.39 -4.76 -15.98
CA PHE A 368 -2.00 -3.46 -15.43
C PHE A 368 -2.82 -3.07 -14.21
N ASP A 369 -4.01 -3.64 -14.07
CA ASP A 369 -4.86 -3.50 -12.90
C ASP A 369 -4.22 -4.00 -11.59
N LEU A 370 -3.21 -4.91 -11.69
CA LEU A 370 -2.42 -5.36 -10.54
C LEU A 370 -1.44 -4.31 -10.00
N LEU A 371 -1.31 -3.14 -10.66
CA LEU A 371 -0.63 -1.98 -10.09
C LEU A 371 -1.35 -1.47 -8.82
N ILE A 372 -2.63 -1.77 -8.70
CA ILE A 372 -3.43 -1.57 -7.48
C ILE A 372 -3.42 -2.89 -6.70
N ASP A 373 -2.95 -2.85 -5.47
CA ASP A 373 -2.87 -4.03 -4.62
C ASP A 373 -4.26 -4.48 -4.12
N TRP A 374 -4.96 -5.26 -4.94
CA TRP A 374 -6.28 -5.82 -4.59
C TRP A 374 -6.23 -6.93 -3.52
N GLY A 375 -5.07 -7.48 -3.23
CA GLY A 375 -4.84 -8.56 -2.26
C GLY A 375 -5.34 -9.93 -2.69
N TRP A 376 -5.25 -10.90 -1.79
CA TRP A 376 -5.54 -12.31 -2.06
C TRP A 376 -6.99 -12.60 -2.49
N PHE A 377 -7.93 -11.75 -2.10
CA PHE A 377 -9.34 -11.87 -2.48
C PHE A 377 -9.70 -10.98 -3.68
N TYR A 378 -8.78 -10.82 -4.63
CA TYR A 378 -8.95 -10.03 -5.85
C TYR A 378 -10.35 -10.21 -6.49
N PHE A 379 -10.80 -11.47 -6.66
CA PHE A 379 -12.09 -11.83 -7.26
C PHE A 379 -13.33 -11.34 -6.47
N ILE A 380 -13.15 -10.88 -5.23
CA ILE A 380 -14.19 -10.21 -4.43
C ILE A 380 -13.89 -8.72 -4.32
N THR A 381 -12.62 -8.35 -4.14
CA THR A 381 -12.18 -6.98 -3.86
C THR A 381 -12.46 -6.04 -5.03
N LYS A 382 -12.03 -6.41 -6.25
CA LYS A 382 -12.23 -5.58 -7.44
C LYS A 382 -13.72 -5.43 -7.81
N PRO A 383 -14.57 -6.47 -7.85
CA PRO A 383 -16.01 -6.31 -8.02
C PRO A 383 -16.67 -5.48 -6.92
N MET A 384 -16.23 -5.61 -5.67
CA MET A 384 -16.76 -4.80 -4.57
C MET A 384 -16.45 -3.32 -4.73
N PHE A 385 -15.25 -2.98 -5.23
CA PHE A 385 -14.90 -1.62 -5.59
C PHE A 385 -15.90 -1.05 -6.61
N TYR A 386 -16.20 -1.77 -7.69
CA TYR A 386 -17.16 -1.29 -8.70
C TYR A 386 -18.57 -1.09 -8.13
N VAL A 387 -19.00 -1.94 -7.19
CA VAL A 387 -20.29 -1.75 -6.50
C VAL A 387 -20.28 -0.48 -5.67
N ILE A 388 -19.19 -0.22 -4.95
CA ILE A 388 -19.04 1.00 -4.13
C ILE A 388 -18.98 2.25 -5.01
N ASP A 389 -18.20 2.22 -6.10
CA ASP A 389 -18.08 3.34 -7.04
C ASP A 389 -19.41 3.65 -7.73
N TRP A 390 -20.14 2.61 -8.18
CA TRP A 390 -21.48 2.78 -8.73
C TRP A 390 -22.44 3.43 -7.73
N LEU A 391 -22.44 2.95 -6.48
CA LEU A 391 -23.24 3.55 -5.41
C LEU A 391 -22.78 4.97 -5.07
N PHE A 392 -21.49 5.24 -5.11
CA PHE A 392 -20.97 6.59 -4.91
C PHE A 392 -21.48 7.55 -5.99
N ARG A 393 -21.43 7.15 -7.26
CA ARG A 393 -21.97 7.95 -8.37
C ARG A 393 -23.48 8.23 -8.22
N LEU A 394 -24.21 7.29 -7.61
CA LEU A 394 -25.65 7.44 -7.34
C LEU A 394 -25.94 8.33 -6.11
N LEU A 395 -25.17 8.18 -5.04
CA LEU A 395 -25.45 8.79 -3.73
C LEU A 395 -24.63 10.07 -3.48
N GLY A 396 -23.57 10.32 -4.25
CA GLY A 396 -22.70 11.49 -4.11
C GLY A 396 -21.84 11.52 -2.85
N ASN A 397 -21.78 10.41 -2.06
CA ASN A 397 -21.00 10.33 -0.83
C ASN A 397 -20.46 8.91 -0.64
N PHE A 398 -19.12 8.77 -0.51
CA PHE A 398 -18.48 7.46 -0.34
C PHE A 398 -18.88 6.75 0.95
N GLY A 399 -19.05 7.49 2.05
CA GLY A 399 -19.52 6.90 3.30
C GLY A 399 -20.90 6.28 3.15
N LEU A 400 -21.85 6.96 2.48
CA LEU A 400 -23.16 6.39 2.17
C LEU A 400 -23.06 5.19 1.23
N ALA A 401 -22.15 5.21 0.25
CA ALA A 401 -21.90 4.08 -0.65
C ALA A 401 -21.42 2.84 0.13
N ILE A 402 -20.52 3.00 1.09
CA ILE A 402 -20.07 1.94 2.00
C ILE A 402 -21.23 1.36 2.82
N LEU A 403 -22.05 2.24 3.41
CA LEU A 403 -23.22 1.81 4.20
C LEU A 403 -24.22 1.05 3.34
N ALA A 404 -24.52 1.53 2.12
CA ALA A 404 -25.41 0.89 1.18
C ALA A 404 -24.85 -0.46 0.69
N THR A 405 -23.55 -0.54 0.37
CA THR A 405 -22.86 -1.80 0.02
C THR A 405 -23.01 -2.82 1.15
N THR A 406 -22.87 -2.38 2.40
CA THR A 406 -23.05 -3.27 3.56
C THR A 406 -24.47 -3.85 3.60
N VAL A 407 -25.49 -3.03 3.31
CA VAL A 407 -26.88 -3.52 3.23
C VAL A 407 -27.05 -4.53 2.10
N LEU A 408 -26.49 -4.26 0.91
CA LEU A 408 -26.55 -5.19 -0.22
C LEU A 408 -25.89 -6.54 0.10
N VAL A 409 -24.69 -6.52 0.68
CA VAL A 409 -24.00 -7.74 1.12
C VAL A 409 -24.81 -8.49 2.15
N LYS A 410 -25.38 -7.81 3.14
CA LYS A 410 -26.28 -8.42 4.15
C LYS A 410 -27.56 -9.01 3.52
N ALA A 411 -28.11 -8.38 2.49
CA ALA A 411 -29.28 -8.89 1.78
C ALA A 411 -28.94 -10.17 1.00
N VAL A 412 -27.81 -10.20 0.30
CA VAL A 412 -27.34 -11.40 -0.43
C VAL A 412 -27.12 -12.57 0.52
N PHE A 413 -26.51 -12.35 1.68
CA PHE A 413 -26.25 -13.39 2.67
C PHE A 413 -27.38 -13.62 3.67
N PHE A 414 -28.52 -12.94 3.50
CA PHE A 414 -29.66 -13.05 4.42
C PHE A 414 -30.18 -14.49 4.60
N PRO A 415 -30.34 -15.34 3.55
CA PRO A 415 -30.82 -16.72 3.72
C PRO A 415 -29.89 -17.55 4.63
N LEU A 416 -28.58 -17.35 4.46
CA LEU A 416 -27.58 -18.06 5.25
C LEU A 416 -27.56 -17.55 6.70
N ALA A 417 -27.60 -16.24 6.90
CA ALA A 417 -27.68 -15.61 8.22
C ALA A 417 -28.96 -16.06 8.97
N ASN A 418 -30.10 -16.15 8.28
CA ASN A 418 -31.34 -16.63 8.86
C ASN A 418 -31.22 -18.07 9.39
N LYS A 419 -30.60 -18.98 8.61
CA LYS A 419 -30.37 -20.36 9.02
C LYS A 419 -29.45 -20.44 10.25
N SER A 420 -28.41 -19.64 10.30
CA SER A 420 -27.47 -19.58 11.40
C SER A 420 -28.08 -19.00 12.68
N TYR A 421 -28.73 -17.84 12.59
CA TYR A 421 -29.38 -17.23 13.77
C TYR A 421 -30.53 -18.09 14.30
N LYS A 422 -31.22 -18.87 13.44
CA LYS A 422 -32.18 -19.89 13.89
C LYS A 422 -31.49 -20.97 14.71
N SER A 423 -30.35 -21.47 14.28
CA SER A 423 -29.56 -22.45 15.03
C SER A 423 -29.06 -21.88 16.37
N MET A 424 -28.59 -20.62 16.38
CA MET A 424 -28.19 -19.93 17.61
C MET A 424 -29.37 -19.71 18.58
N ALA A 425 -30.55 -19.38 18.06
CA ALA A 425 -31.77 -19.29 18.88
C ALA A 425 -32.14 -20.63 19.54
N ASN A 426 -32.01 -21.73 18.81
CA ASN A 426 -32.22 -23.06 19.35
C ASN A 426 -31.14 -23.43 20.40
N MET A 427 -29.90 -23.11 20.16
CA MET A 427 -28.81 -23.29 21.13
C MET A 427 -29.06 -22.54 22.43
N LYS A 428 -29.61 -21.33 22.34
CA LYS A 428 -29.96 -20.52 23.52
C LYS A 428 -31.06 -21.16 24.34
N LYS A 429 -32.03 -21.89 23.73
CA LYS A 429 -33.10 -22.61 24.43
C LYS A 429 -32.59 -23.79 25.25
N VAL A 430 -31.52 -24.46 24.80
CA VAL A 430 -30.93 -25.60 25.52
C VAL A 430 -29.82 -25.21 26.50
N GLN A 431 -29.51 -23.92 26.59
CA GLN A 431 -28.46 -23.43 27.49
C GLN A 431 -28.67 -23.83 28.97
N PRO A 432 -29.88 -23.83 29.56
CA PRO A 432 -30.10 -24.33 30.90
C PRO A 432 -29.69 -25.79 31.08
N GLN A 433 -30.07 -26.65 30.11
CA GLN A 433 -29.70 -28.08 30.13
C GLN A 433 -28.19 -28.30 30.00
N LEU A 434 -27.50 -27.43 29.24
CA LEU A 434 -26.04 -27.47 29.17
C LEU A 434 -25.39 -27.09 30.51
N MET A 435 -25.98 -26.19 31.27
CA MET A 435 -25.53 -25.85 32.62
C MET A 435 -25.75 -27.01 33.59
N GLU A 436 -26.88 -27.66 33.55
CA GLU A 436 -27.16 -28.88 34.37
C GLU A 436 -26.18 -30.02 34.07
N ILE A 437 -25.89 -30.28 32.79
CA ILE A 437 -24.88 -31.28 32.39
C ILE A 437 -23.53 -30.93 32.99
N ARG A 438 -23.18 -29.66 32.99
CA ARG A 438 -21.91 -29.19 33.52
C ARG A 438 -21.83 -29.34 35.03
N GLU A 439 -22.88 -29.00 35.76
CA GLU A 439 -22.95 -29.20 37.21
C GLU A 439 -22.94 -30.68 37.58
N LYS A 440 -23.67 -31.51 36.80
CA LYS A 440 -23.79 -32.95 37.05
C LYS A 440 -22.46 -33.70 36.86
N TYR A 441 -21.68 -33.36 35.87
CA TYR A 441 -20.45 -34.10 35.54
C TYR A 441 -19.17 -33.39 36.01
N GLY A 442 -19.27 -32.17 36.54
CA GLY A 442 -18.18 -31.42 37.21
C GLY A 442 -16.82 -31.58 36.58
N ASP A 443 -15.95 -32.38 37.21
CA ASP A 443 -14.56 -32.56 36.78
C ASP A 443 -14.37 -33.63 35.68
N ASP A 444 -15.40 -34.47 35.39
CA ASP A 444 -15.33 -35.50 34.34
C ASP A 444 -15.60 -34.89 32.96
N ARG A 445 -14.59 -34.29 32.37
CA ARG A 445 -14.66 -33.64 31.05
C ARG A 445 -15.11 -34.56 29.93
N MET A 446 -14.75 -35.84 29.98
CA MET A 446 -15.12 -36.82 28.96
C MET A 446 -16.63 -37.10 28.96
N LYS A 447 -17.21 -37.35 30.13
CA LYS A 447 -18.66 -37.56 30.27
C LYS A 447 -19.44 -36.29 30.01
N GLN A 448 -18.93 -35.13 30.42
CA GLN A 448 -19.52 -33.83 30.12
C GLN A 448 -19.62 -33.59 28.61
N GLN A 449 -18.53 -33.82 27.87
CA GLN A 449 -18.50 -33.67 26.42
C GLN A 449 -19.43 -34.65 25.70
N GLN A 450 -19.47 -35.88 26.17
CA GLN A 450 -20.34 -36.93 25.63
C GLN A 450 -21.82 -36.56 25.83
N ALA A 451 -22.22 -36.16 27.04
CA ALA A 451 -23.58 -35.72 27.35
C ALA A 451 -24.00 -34.47 26.58
N MET A 452 -23.07 -33.48 26.38
CA MET A 452 -23.34 -32.33 25.54
C MET A 452 -23.56 -32.69 24.07
N MET A 453 -22.76 -33.62 23.52
CA MET A 453 -22.92 -34.11 22.15
C MET A 453 -24.23 -34.89 21.97
N GLU A 454 -24.65 -35.66 22.98
CA GLU A 454 -25.93 -36.37 22.98
C GLU A 454 -27.11 -35.40 23.02
N LEU A 455 -27.06 -34.34 23.85
CA LEU A 455 -28.06 -33.29 23.88
C LEU A 455 -28.17 -32.59 22.51
N TYR A 456 -27.05 -32.23 21.88
CA TYR A 456 -27.06 -31.61 20.55
C TYR A 456 -27.67 -32.51 19.47
N LYS A 457 -27.43 -33.84 19.54
CA LYS A 457 -28.04 -34.81 18.63
C LYS A 457 -29.56 -34.93 18.86
N THR A 458 -29.99 -35.02 20.13
CA THR A 458 -31.40 -35.15 20.52
C THR A 458 -32.20 -33.92 20.09
N GLU A 459 -31.68 -32.72 20.34
CA GLU A 459 -32.29 -31.42 19.99
C GLU A 459 -32.05 -31.02 18.53
N LYS A 460 -31.35 -31.85 17.74
CA LYS A 460 -31.00 -31.57 16.32
C LYS A 460 -30.31 -30.21 16.12
N ILE A 461 -29.46 -29.85 17.04
CA ILE A 461 -28.70 -28.60 17.03
C ILE A 461 -27.30 -28.87 16.47
N ASN A 462 -26.89 -28.08 15.48
CA ASN A 462 -25.49 -28.07 15.01
C ASN A 462 -24.75 -26.87 15.63
N PRO A 463 -23.82 -27.09 16.58
CA PRO A 463 -23.09 -26.02 17.22
C PRO A 463 -22.23 -25.22 16.24
N LEU A 464 -21.75 -25.82 15.14
CA LEU A 464 -20.97 -25.18 14.10
C LEU A 464 -21.82 -24.28 13.18
N ALA A 465 -23.14 -24.44 13.15
CA ALA A 465 -24.01 -23.63 12.32
C ALA A 465 -24.00 -22.14 12.73
N GLY A 466 -23.68 -21.84 14.00
CA GLY A 466 -23.60 -20.48 14.53
C GLY A 466 -22.37 -19.69 14.04
N CYS A 467 -21.26 -20.36 13.73
CA CYS A 467 -20.04 -19.69 13.26
C CYS A 467 -19.97 -19.48 11.73
N TRP A 468 -20.85 -20.16 10.96
CA TRP A 468 -20.83 -20.13 9.50
C TRP A 468 -20.94 -18.72 8.88
N PRO A 469 -21.80 -17.79 9.38
CA PRO A 469 -21.81 -16.41 8.89
C PRO A 469 -20.51 -15.68 9.12
N VAL A 470 -19.82 -15.95 10.23
CA VAL A 470 -18.53 -15.31 10.53
C VAL A 470 -17.48 -15.75 9.52
N LEU A 471 -17.43 -17.06 9.20
CA LEU A 471 -16.46 -17.59 8.22
C LEU A 471 -16.64 -16.96 6.82
N ILE A 472 -17.88 -16.76 6.39
CA ILE A 472 -18.16 -16.12 5.09
C ILE A 472 -17.94 -14.60 5.16
N GLN A 473 -18.19 -14.00 6.32
CA GLN A 473 -17.97 -12.57 6.53
C GLN A 473 -16.49 -12.19 6.46
N ILE A 474 -15.55 -13.11 6.79
CA ILE A 474 -14.11 -12.83 6.80
C ILE A 474 -13.60 -12.40 5.42
N PRO A 475 -13.78 -13.15 4.31
CA PRO A 475 -13.35 -12.71 2.99
C PRO A 475 -13.99 -11.38 2.55
N VAL A 476 -15.27 -11.19 2.84
CA VAL A 476 -16.00 -9.95 2.53
C VAL A 476 -15.41 -8.77 3.32
N PHE A 477 -15.10 -8.99 4.60
CA PHE A 477 -14.48 -7.99 5.44
C PHE A 477 -13.09 -7.59 4.91
N PHE A 478 -12.24 -8.58 4.60
CA PHE A 478 -10.92 -8.32 4.04
C PHE A 478 -10.99 -7.61 2.68
N ALA A 479 -11.92 -8.01 1.81
CA ALA A 479 -12.12 -7.36 0.53
C ALA A 479 -12.54 -5.89 0.72
N LEU A 480 -13.52 -5.62 1.57
CA LEU A 480 -13.97 -4.27 1.85
C LEU A 480 -12.86 -3.43 2.50
N TYR A 481 -12.15 -4.00 3.48
CA TYR A 481 -11.01 -3.36 4.11
C TYR A 481 -9.95 -2.97 3.06
N LYS A 482 -9.63 -3.89 2.15
CA LYS A 482 -8.67 -3.65 1.07
C LYS A 482 -9.14 -2.50 0.17
N VAL A 483 -10.39 -2.53 -0.32
CA VAL A 483 -10.96 -1.43 -1.12
C VAL A 483 -10.84 -0.09 -0.40
N LEU A 484 -11.27 -0.01 0.86
CA LEU A 484 -11.26 1.23 1.65
C LEU A 484 -9.84 1.76 1.93
N TYR A 485 -8.85 0.89 1.86
CA TYR A 485 -7.48 1.24 2.21
C TYR A 485 -6.60 1.59 1.02
N VAL A 486 -6.80 0.91 -0.12
CA VAL A 486 -5.88 1.03 -1.27
C VAL A 486 -6.40 1.95 -2.38
N THR A 487 -7.71 2.21 -2.45
CA THR A 487 -8.26 2.99 -3.56
C THR A 487 -8.10 4.48 -3.34
N ILE A 488 -7.55 5.15 -4.35
CA ILE A 488 -7.32 6.61 -4.31
C ILE A 488 -8.62 7.40 -4.32
N GLU A 489 -9.69 6.85 -4.87
CA GLU A 489 -11.00 7.45 -4.97
C GLU A 489 -11.60 7.77 -3.59
N MET A 490 -11.14 7.09 -2.55
CA MET A 490 -11.55 7.35 -1.16
C MET A 490 -10.66 8.32 -0.40
N ARG A 491 -9.49 8.65 -0.97
CA ARG A 491 -8.56 9.59 -0.37
C ARG A 491 -9.18 10.98 -0.31
N HIS A 492 -9.20 11.59 0.88
CA HIS A 492 -9.83 12.89 1.15
C HIS A 492 -11.34 12.93 0.87
N ALA A 493 -12.01 11.76 0.76
CA ALA A 493 -13.46 11.70 0.62
C ALA A 493 -14.13 12.02 1.95
N PRO A 494 -14.98 13.06 2.03
CA PRO A 494 -15.66 13.43 3.28
C PRO A 494 -16.85 12.50 3.55
N PHE A 495 -17.18 12.38 4.85
CA PHE A 495 -18.45 11.84 5.30
C PHE A 495 -19.31 12.98 5.87
N PHE A 496 -19.99 12.77 6.99
CA PHE A 496 -20.75 13.80 7.68
C PHE A 496 -20.03 14.28 8.95
N GLY A 497 -20.33 15.51 9.36
CA GLY A 497 -19.82 16.11 10.58
C GLY A 497 -18.32 16.42 10.50
N TRP A 498 -17.55 15.85 11.42
CA TRP A 498 -16.12 16.10 11.56
C TRP A 498 -15.22 15.21 10.69
N ILE A 499 -15.76 14.18 10.05
CA ILE A 499 -14.99 13.29 9.18
C ILE A 499 -14.83 13.93 7.81
N ARG A 500 -13.66 14.51 7.58
CA ARG A 500 -13.26 15.14 6.31
C ARG A 500 -12.52 14.20 5.37
N ASP A 501 -12.03 13.07 5.91
CA ASP A 501 -11.30 12.06 5.16
C ASP A 501 -11.63 10.66 5.69
N LEU A 502 -12.30 9.86 4.87
CA LEU A 502 -12.63 8.47 5.20
C LEU A 502 -11.42 7.55 5.19
N SER A 503 -10.34 7.94 4.53
CA SER A 503 -9.08 7.17 4.44
C SER A 503 -8.14 7.41 5.62
N ALA A 504 -8.42 8.44 6.44
CA ALA A 504 -7.67 8.78 7.65
C ALA A 504 -8.40 8.31 8.92
N PRO A 505 -7.70 8.13 10.06
CA PRO A 505 -8.34 7.87 11.35
C PRO A 505 -9.28 9.01 11.78
N ASP A 506 -10.23 8.69 12.68
CA ASP A 506 -11.10 9.68 13.29
C ASP A 506 -10.27 10.74 14.07
N PRO A 507 -10.34 12.02 13.69
CA PRO A 507 -9.49 13.07 14.30
C PRO A 507 -9.91 13.45 15.72
N THR A 508 -11.05 12.96 16.22
CA THR A 508 -11.53 13.27 17.58
C THR A 508 -10.85 12.39 18.63
N SER A 509 -10.81 12.84 19.87
CA SER A 509 -10.35 12.04 21.00
C SER A 509 -11.19 12.27 22.24
N VAL A 510 -11.49 11.18 22.97
CA VAL A 510 -12.16 11.25 24.27
C VAL A 510 -11.30 11.99 25.30
N PHE A 511 -9.98 11.83 25.22
CA PHE A 511 -9.03 12.32 26.21
C PHE A 511 -8.90 13.84 26.23
N ASN A 512 -9.16 14.53 25.13
CA ASN A 512 -9.26 16.00 25.09
C ASN A 512 -10.71 16.50 24.97
N LEU A 513 -11.68 15.67 25.40
CA LEU A 513 -13.11 15.94 25.30
C LEU A 513 -13.53 16.34 23.89
N PHE A 514 -13.08 15.57 22.89
CA PHE A 514 -13.36 15.77 21.47
C PHE A 514 -12.89 17.12 20.91
N GLY A 515 -11.78 17.64 21.43
CA GLY A 515 -11.19 18.91 21.00
C GLY A 515 -11.60 20.12 21.85
N LEU A 516 -12.39 19.94 22.91
CA LEU A 516 -12.74 21.03 23.84
C LEU A 516 -11.56 21.47 24.71
N LEU A 517 -10.61 20.59 24.96
CA LEU A 517 -9.41 20.89 25.73
C LEU A 517 -8.22 21.13 24.78
N PRO A 518 -7.50 22.27 24.94
CA PRO A 518 -6.47 22.69 23.99
C PRO A 518 -5.10 22.02 24.30
N TYR A 519 -5.03 20.69 24.28
CA TYR A 519 -3.78 19.97 24.34
C TYR A 519 -3.77 18.81 23.33
N ASP A 520 -2.57 18.50 22.85
CA ASP A 520 -2.38 17.41 21.89
C ASP A 520 -2.39 16.06 22.62
N VAL A 521 -3.20 15.15 22.10
CA VAL A 521 -3.30 13.79 22.62
C VAL A 521 -2.27 12.92 21.90
N PRO A 522 -1.43 12.15 22.62
CA PRO A 522 -0.55 11.17 21.99
C PRO A 522 -1.33 10.22 21.07
N THR A 523 -0.76 9.83 19.93
CA THR A 523 -1.43 9.04 18.88
C THR A 523 -2.04 7.74 19.40
N PHE A 524 -1.41 7.06 20.38
CA PHE A 524 -1.92 5.82 20.97
C PHE A 524 -3.15 6.01 21.89
N LEU A 525 -3.44 7.26 22.29
CA LEU A 525 -4.65 7.64 23.04
C LEU A 525 -5.70 8.35 22.17
N MET A 526 -5.50 8.45 20.87
CA MET A 526 -6.48 9.03 19.96
C MET A 526 -7.63 8.05 19.71
N ILE A 527 -8.57 8.00 20.67
CA ILE A 527 -9.80 7.20 20.53
C ILE A 527 -10.94 8.14 20.21
N GLY A 528 -11.34 8.12 18.95
CA GLY A 528 -12.40 8.97 18.42
C GLY A 528 -13.82 8.50 18.77
N ILE A 529 -14.80 9.28 18.33
CA ILE A 529 -16.22 8.98 18.53
C ILE A 529 -16.64 7.71 17.79
N TRP A 530 -16.21 7.54 16.54
CA TRP A 530 -16.58 6.37 15.74
C TRP A 530 -16.02 5.06 16.29
N PRO A 531 -14.74 4.95 16.74
CA PRO A 531 -14.26 3.79 17.47
C PRO A 531 -15.09 3.45 18.70
N LEU A 532 -15.54 4.45 19.46
CA LEU A 532 -16.42 4.23 20.61
C LEU A 532 -17.80 3.68 20.20
N ILE A 533 -18.44 4.26 19.19
CA ILE A 533 -19.71 3.77 18.65
C ILE A 533 -19.54 2.32 18.18
N MET A 534 -18.44 2.00 17.51
CA MET A 534 -18.11 0.66 17.05
C MET A 534 -17.96 -0.31 18.25
N GLY A 535 -17.23 0.09 19.29
CA GLY A 535 -17.07 -0.69 20.51
C GLY A 535 -18.39 -0.98 21.21
N VAL A 536 -19.25 0.04 21.35
CA VAL A 536 -20.60 -0.10 21.92
C VAL A 536 -21.47 -1.05 21.08
N THR A 537 -21.50 -0.87 19.76
CA THR A 537 -22.28 -1.77 18.88
C THR A 537 -21.76 -3.20 18.91
N MET A 538 -20.45 -3.41 18.96
CA MET A 538 -19.83 -4.73 19.11
C MET A 538 -20.21 -5.36 20.47
N PHE A 539 -20.14 -4.59 21.54
CA PHE A 539 -20.54 -5.06 22.87
C PHE A 539 -22.00 -5.50 22.89
N LEU A 540 -22.92 -4.68 22.32
CA LEU A 540 -24.34 -5.03 22.23
C LEU A 540 -24.56 -6.29 21.39
N GLN A 541 -23.88 -6.43 20.26
CA GLN A 541 -23.95 -7.61 19.40
C GLN A 541 -23.50 -8.88 20.14
N MET A 542 -22.42 -8.79 20.90
CA MET A 542 -21.93 -9.93 21.68
C MET A 542 -22.88 -10.35 22.78
N ARG A 543 -23.59 -9.40 23.40
CA ARG A 543 -24.63 -9.70 24.41
C ARG A 543 -25.86 -10.41 23.86
N MET A 544 -26.08 -10.34 22.56
CA MET A 544 -27.15 -11.09 21.90
C MET A 544 -26.78 -12.56 21.64
N ASN A 545 -25.51 -12.88 21.59
CA ASN A 545 -25.04 -14.25 21.38
C ASN A 545 -25.19 -15.09 22.67
N PRO A 546 -25.35 -16.43 22.56
CA PRO A 546 -25.30 -17.29 23.74
C PRO A 546 -23.92 -17.16 24.42
N THR A 547 -23.94 -17.10 25.75
CA THR A 547 -22.68 -17.06 26.51
C THR A 547 -21.91 -18.38 26.33
N PRO A 548 -20.62 -18.33 25.99
CA PRO A 548 -19.81 -19.54 25.90
C PRO A 548 -19.82 -20.30 27.23
N PRO A 549 -19.90 -21.63 27.19
CA PRO A 549 -19.89 -22.42 28.41
C PRO A 549 -18.56 -22.38 29.16
N ASP A 550 -17.45 -22.12 28.46
CA ASP A 550 -16.12 -21.99 29.07
C ASP A 550 -15.92 -20.58 29.66
N PRO A 551 -15.52 -20.45 30.95
CA PRO A 551 -15.30 -19.15 31.60
C PRO A 551 -14.20 -18.32 30.94
N THR A 552 -13.16 -18.97 30.41
CA THR A 552 -12.05 -18.29 29.75
C THR A 552 -12.52 -17.69 28.43
N GLN A 553 -13.27 -18.45 27.64
CA GLN A 553 -13.90 -17.93 26.43
C GLN A 553 -14.86 -16.77 26.75
N ALA A 554 -15.71 -16.92 27.77
CA ALA A 554 -16.63 -15.86 28.20
C ALA A 554 -15.89 -14.57 28.58
N MET A 555 -14.75 -14.69 29.26
CA MET A 555 -13.91 -13.54 29.61
C MET A 555 -13.30 -12.89 28.36
N ILE A 556 -12.72 -13.66 27.44
CA ILE A 556 -12.19 -13.15 26.16
C ILE A 556 -13.29 -12.39 25.40
N PHE A 557 -14.48 -12.98 25.24
CA PHE A 557 -15.60 -12.34 24.57
C PHE A 557 -16.05 -11.03 25.26
N ASN A 558 -15.96 -10.95 26.58
CA ASN A 558 -16.34 -9.73 27.31
C ASN A 558 -15.33 -8.58 27.11
N TRP A 559 -14.03 -8.88 27.00
CA TRP A 559 -12.98 -7.88 26.83
C TRP A 559 -12.73 -7.53 25.36
N MET A 560 -13.11 -8.39 24.44
CA MET A 560 -12.86 -8.20 23.01
C MET A 560 -13.37 -6.85 22.46
N PRO A 561 -14.59 -6.35 22.79
CA PRO A 561 -15.02 -5.04 22.33
C PRO A 561 -14.12 -3.90 22.77
N VAL A 562 -13.59 -3.98 24.00
CA VAL A 562 -12.66 -2.96 24.53
C VAL A 562 -11.34 -3.01 23.75
N VAL A 563 -10.74 -4.19 23.61
CA VAL A 563 -9.47 -4.37 22.89
C VAL A 563 -9.62 -3.89 21.43
N PHE A 564 -10.72 -4.26 20.75
CA PHE A 564 -10.95 -3.84 19.37
C PHE A 564 -11.18 -2.33 19.25
N THR A 565 -11.80 -1.68 20.23
CA THR A 565 -11.97 -0.22 20.23
C THR A 565 -10.62 0.49 20.19
N PHE A 566 -9.68 0.06 21.04
CA PHE A 566 -8.33 0.63 21.05
C PHE A 566 -7.54 0.29 19.79
N MET A 567 -7.59 -0.96 19.35
CA MET A 567 -6.84 -1.42 18.18
C MET A 567 -7.31 -0.71 16.89
N LEU A 568 -8.64 -0.54 16.73
CA LEU A 568 -9.22 0.03 15.52
C LEU A 568 -9.33 1.56 15.54
N ALA A 569 -8.97 2.21 16.66
CA ALA A 569 -8.92 3.67 16.73
C ALA A 569 -7.89 4.27 15.75
N ALA A 570 -6.83 3.53 15.44
CA ALA A 570 -5.81 3.94 14.47
C ALA A 570 -6.16 3.63 13.00
N PHE A 571 -7.30 2.98 12.76
CA PHE A 571 -7.72 2.61 11.40
C PHE A 571 -8.51 3.73 10.71
N PRO A 572 -8.57 3.73 9.35
CA PRO A 572 -9.37 4.68 8.60
C PRO A 572 -10.81 4.77 9.08
N ALA A 573 -11.33 6.00 9.21
CA ALA A 573 -12.68 6.26 9.70
C ALA A 573 -13.76 5.52 8.89
N GLY A 574 -13.58 5.41 7.57
CA GLY A 574 -14.49 4.66 6.71
C GLY A 574 -14.66 3.19 7.11
N LEU A 575 -13.58 2.55 7.53
CA LEU A 575 -13.60 1.16 8.01
C LEU A 575 -14.29 1.03 9.37
N VAL A 576 -14.02 1.96 10.28
CA VAL A 576 -14.63 1.97 11.61
C VAL A 576 -16.14 2.23 11.53
N ILE A 577 -16.55 3.16 10.66
CA ILE A 577 -17.96 3.45 10.34
C ILE A 577 -18.65 2.20 9.75
N TYR A 578 -18.01 1.56 8.77
CA TYR A 578 -18.50 0.29 8.23
C TYR A 578 -18.70 -0.74 9.32
N TRP A 579 -17.76 -0.90 10.23
CA TRP A 579 -17.85 -1.91 11.30
C TRP A 579 -18.98 -1.60 12.27
N ALA A 580 -19.11 -0.35 12.71
CA ALA A 580 -20.21 0.10 13.56
C ALA A 580 -21.59 -0.17 12.91
N TRP A 581 -21.69 0.13 11.60
CA TRP A 581 -22.91 -0.11 10.83
C TRP A 581 -23.20 -1.61 10.65
N ASN A 582 -22.18 -2.40 10.29
CA ASN A 582 -22.30 -3.85 10.15
C ASN A 582 -22.77 -4.53 11.45
N ASN A 583 -22.24 -4.10 12.61
CA ASN A 583 -22.68 -4.57 13.92
C ASN A 583 -24.15 -4.18 14.17
N THR A 584 -24.52 -2.93 13.89
CA THR A 584 -25.89 -2.42 14.05
C THR A 584 -26.87 -3.23 13.21
N LEU A 585 -26.58 -3.45 11.94
CA LEU A 585 -27.40 -4.29 11.06
C LEU A 585 -27.49 -5.74 11.55
N SER A 586 -26.39 -6.28 12.08
CA SER A 586 -26.37 -7.64 12.66
C SER A 586 -27.27 -7.75 13.89
N ILE A 587 -27.25 -6.74 14.77
CA ILE A 587 -28.13 -6.65 15.96
C ILE A 587 -29.59 -6.66 15.51
N ILE A 588 -29.96 -5.80 14.56
CA ILE A 588 -31.32 -5.71 14.03
C ILE A 588 -31.74 -7.05 13.40
N GLN A 589 -30.90 -7.61 12.51
CA GLN A 589 -31.19 -8.86 11.82
C GLN A 589 -31.35 -10.01 12.80
N GLN A 590 -30.43 -10.17 13.74
CA GLN A 590 -30.46 -11.19 14.77
C GLN A 590 -31.69 -11.01 15.68
N GLY A 591 -31.98 -9.79 16.11
CA GLY A 591 -33.15 -9.49 16.94
C GLY A 591 -34.47 -9.86 16.27
N VAL A 592 -34.65 -9.50 14.98
CA VAL A 592 -35.84 -9.84 14.21
C VAL A 592 -35.99 -11.38 14.07
N ILE A 593 -34.91 -12.09 13.75
CA ILE A 593 -34.94 -13.55 13.56
C ILE A 593 -35.21 -14.25 14.89
N MET A 594 -34.55 -13.86 15.99
CA MET A 594 -34.75 -14.43 17.31
C MET A 594 -36.20 -14.23 17.79
N LYS A 595 -36.76 -13.03 17.62
CA LYS A 595 -38.16 -12.75 17.95
C LYS A 595 -39.13 -13.65 17.16
N ARG A 596 -38.89 -13.84 15.85
CA ARG A 596 -39.70 -14.76 15.01
C ARG A 596 -39.58 -16.22 15.42
N GLN A 597 -38.47 -16.64 16.02
CA GLN A 597 -38.25 -17.99 16.54
C GLN A 597 -38.75 -18.19 17.99
N GLY A 598 -39.35 -17.14 18.60
CA GLY A 598 -39.82 -17.19 19.99
C GLY A 598 -38.69 -17.30 21.03
N ALA A 599 -37.46 -16.93 20.66
CA ALA A 599 -36.35 -16.88 21.59
C ALA A 599 -36.37 -15.55 22.35
N LYS A 600 -36.14 -15.57 23.67
CA LYS A 600 -36.05 -14.39 24.52
C LYS A 600 -34.85 -13.55 24.13
N ILE A 601 -35.06 -12.27 23.86
CA ILE A 601 -33.99 -11.28 23.64
C ILE A 601 -33.62 -10.73 25.01
N GLU A 602 -32.58 -11.28 25.63
CA GLU A 602 -32.13 -10.89 26.99
C GLU A 602 -31.17 -9.69 26.98
N LEU A 603 -31.16 -8.91 25.89
CA LEU A 603 -30.27 -7.77 25.78
C LEU A 603 -30.46 -6.79 26.94
N TRP A 604 -31.73 -6.47 27.26
CA TRP A 604 -32.06 -5.56 28.34
C TRP A 604 -31.78 -6.14 29.72
N ASP A 605 -32.12 -7.40 29.94
CA ASP A 605 -31.86 -8.09 31.19
C ASP A 605 -30.36 -8.24 31.45
N ASN A 606 -29.57 -8.53 30.42
CA ASN A 606 -28.12 -8.58 30.48
C ASN A 606 -27.45 -7.23 30.74
N LEU A 607 -27.99 -6.15 30.16
CA LEU A 607 -27.51 -4.77 30.42
C LEU A 607 -27.84 -4.33 31.85
N VAL A 608 -29.07 -4.54 32.31
CA VAL A 608 -29.51 -4.21 33.66
C VAL A 608 -28.76 -5.08 34.71
N GLY A 609 -28.45 -6.33 34.36
CA GLY A 609 -27.66 -7.24 35.21
C GLY A 609 -26.23 -6.78 35.48
N LEU A 610 -25.64 -5.96 34.59
CA LEU A 610 -24.32 -5.33 34.83
C LEU A 610 -24.34 -4.32 35.99
N PHE A 611 -25.46 -3.65 36.21
CA PHE A 611 -25.63 -2.63 37.24
C PHE A 611 -26.29 -3.19 38.51
N ARG A 612 -26.86 -4.40 38.48
CA ARG A 612 -27.38 -5.07 39.68
C ARG A 612 -26.27 -5.85 40.37
N LYS A 613 -25.92 -5.48 41.60
CA LYS A 613 -25.08 -6.30 42.49
C LYS A 613 -25.71 -7.68 42.60
N LYS A 614 -24.96 -8.75 42.29
CA LYS A 614 -25.38 -10.12 42.61
C LYS A 614 -25.69 -10.19 44.11
N PRO A 615 -26.87 -10.71 44.53
CA PRO A 615 -27.11 -10.98 45.94
C PRO A 615 -26.02 -11.94 46.42
N LYS A 616 -25.44 -11.63 47.59
CA LYS A 616 -24.53 -12.56 48.28
C LYS A 616 -25.26 -13.90 48.47
N PRO A 617 -24.61 -15.03 48.23
CA PRO A 617 -25.18 -16.32 48.67
C PRO A 617 -25.46 -16.23 50.17
N ALA A 618 -26.66 -16.60 50.55
CA ALA A 618 -26.97 -16.80 51.97
C ALA A 618 -26.06 -17.92 52.47
N GLU A 619 -25.32 -17.62 53.55
CA GLU A 619 -24.54 -18.59 54.31
C GLU A 619 -25.42 -19.63 54.95
#